data_5cd40d3fa8c6a2f4457dc1afae426f4f
#
_entry.id   5cd40d3fa8c6a2f4457dc1afae426f4f
#
_cell.length_a   1.000
_cell.length_b   1.000
_cell.length_c   1.000
_cell.angle_alpha   90.00
_cell.angle_beta   90.00
_cell.angle_gamma   90.00
#
_symmetry.space_group_name_H-M   'P 1'
#
loop_
_entity.id
_entity.type
_entity.pdbx_description
1 polymer ?
#
loop_
_entity_poly.entity_id
_entity_poly.type
_entity_poly.pdbx_seq_one_letter_code
_entity_poly.pdbx_strand_id
1 'polypeptide(L)'
;MNKKIRVRYAPSPTGLLHIGNARTALFNYLFARHHGGDFIIRIEDTDRERHVEDGERSQLENLRWLGMDWDESPETHENYRQSERLPLYQKYIDQLLAEGKAYYSYKTPEELEADHAKQEAAGIPPHYINEYAGMSDDEKAAYIAERKAQNIEPVVRISVDEKAIYKWNDIVKGEIEFEGGNIGGDWVIQKRDGYPTYNFAVVVDDHDMQISHVIRGDDHIANTPKQLVVYDALGWEAPQFGHMTLIINSETGKKLSKRDTNTLPVSYTHLRAHE
;
A
#
# COMPACT_ATOMS: atom_id res chain seq x y z
N MET A 1 4.70 -0.91 -29.08
CA MET A 1 6.05 -1.18 -28.50
C MET A 1 5.82 -1.87 -27.18
N ASN A 2 6.49 -3.01 -26.91
CA ASN A 2 6.39 -3.62 -25.57
C ASN A 2 6.94 -2.64 -24.53
N LYS A 3 6.15 -2.29 -23.52
CA LYS A 3 6.65 -1.50 -22.37
C LYS A 3 7.85 -2.25 -21.76
N LYS A 4 8.91 -1.54 -21.41
CA LYS A 4 10.05 -2.11 -20.68
C LYS A 4 9.54 -2.71 -19.36
N ILE A 5 10.03 -3.89 -19.01
CA ILE A 5 9.72 -4.49 -17.71
C ILE A 5 10.38 -3.65 -16.61
N ARG A 6 9.57 -3.20 -15.65
CA ARG A 6 10.02 -2.47 -14.47
C ARG A 6 9.33 -3.05 -13.25
N VAL A 7 10.10 -3.52 -12.32
CA VAL A 7 9.63 -4.08 -11.05
C VAL A 7 10.29 -3.38 -9.88
N ARG A 8 9.71 -3.52 -8.71
CA ARG A 8 10.25 -2.85 -7.53
C ARG A 8 10.24 -3.76 -6.29
N TYR A 9 11.25 -3.61 -5.47
CA TYR A 9 11.19 -3.93 -4.07
C TYR A 9 10.95 -2.65 -3.27
N ALA A 10 9.87 -2.63 -2.49
CA ALA A 10 9.39 -1.42 -1.83
C ALA A 10 9.26 -1.63 -0.32
N PRO A 11 10.38 -1.68 0.42
CA PRO A 11 10.34 -1.94 1.84
C PRO A 11 9.94 -0.69 2.64
N SER A 12 9.16 -0.93 3.72
CA SER A 12 9.04 0.05 4.80
C SER A 12 10.22 -0.10 5.76
N PRO A 13 10.88 0.99 6.18
CA PRO A 13 12.04 0.96 7.07
C PRO A 13 11.63 0.70 8.55
N THR A 14 10.68 -0.22 8.76
CA THR A 14 10.13 -0.58 10.07
C THR A 14 10.85 -1.77 10.71
N GLY A 15 12.02 -2.10 10.22
CA GLY A 15 12.88 -3.17 10.75
C GLY A 15 13.92 -3.65 9.74
N LEU A 16 14.75 -4.59 10.21
CA LEU A 16 15.83 -5.17 9.41
C LEU A 16 15.30 -6.08 8.29
N LEU A 17 16.12 -6.33 7.27
CA LEU A 17 15.81 -7.29 6.23
C LEU A 17 15.66 -8.70 6.84
N HIS A 18 14.59 -9.38 6.53
CA HIS A 18 14.36 -10.77 6.92
C HIS A 18 14.13 -11.65 5.69
N ILE A 19 14.20 -12.97 5.86
CA ILE A 19 14.15 -13.93 4.74
C ILE A 19 12.91 -13.77 3.84
N GLY A 20 11.75 -13.42 4.40
CA GLY A 20 10.54 -13.18 3.61
C GLY A 20 10.68 -11.97 2.67
N ASN A 21 11.28 -10.88 3.17
CA ASN A 21 11.53 -9.69 2.37
C ASN A 21 12.66 -9.92 1.36
N ALA A 22 13.73 -10.61 1.78
CA ALA A 22 14.83 -10.98 0.88
C ALA A 22 14.33 -11.84 -0.29
N ARG A 23 13.44 -12.81 -0.02
CA ARG A 23 12.80 -13.62 -1.06
C ARG A 23 11.96 -12.76 -2.01
N THR A 24 11.19 -11.81 -1.49
CA THR A 24 10.39 -10.91 -2.34
C THR A 24 11.30 -10.06 -3.23
N ALA A 25 12.38 -9.51 -2.68
CA ALA A 25 13.38 -8.78 -3.46
C ALA A 25 14.01 -9.67 -4.54
N LEU A 26 14.40 -10.91 -4.19
CA LEU A 26 15.01 -11.87 -5.10
C LEU A 26 14.10 -12.20 -6.30
N PHE A 27 12.81 -12.44 -6.08
CA PHE A 27 11.90 -12.72 -7.18
C PHE A 27 11.75 -11.51 -8.12
N ASN A 28 11.65 -10.29 -7.59
CA ASN A 28 11.64 -9.09 -8.42
C ASN A 28 12.96 -8.92 -9.19
N TYR A 29 14.09 -9.11 -8.52
CA TYR A 29 15.42 -9.05 -9.14
C TYR A 29 15.56 -10.04 -10.30
N LEU A 30 15.26 -11.31 -10.06
CA LEU A 30 15.34 -12.36 -11.07
C LEU A 30 14.38 -12.12 -12.24
N PHE A 31 13.17 -11.65 -11.95
CA PHE A 31 12.19 -11.31 -12.98
C PHE A 31 12.69 -10.16 -13.88
N ALA A 32 13.22 -9.09 -13.28
CA ALA A 32 13.82 -8.00 -14.04
C ALA A 32 14.99 -8.49 -14.92
N ARG A 33 15.94 -9.21 -14.33
CA ARG A 33 17.15 -9.66 -15.05
C ARG A 33 16.82 -10.65 -16.17
N HIS A 34 15.86 -11.56 -15.94
CA HIS A 34 15.40 -12.51 -16.97
C HIS A 34 14.80 -11.81 -18.19
N HIS A 35 14.07 -10.72 -17.98
CA HIS A 35 13.41 -9.99 -19.06
C HIS A 35 14.20 -8.78 -19.58
N GLY A 36 15.43 -8.55 -19.12
CA GLY A 36 16.23 -7.37 -19.48
C GLY A 36 15.58 -6.05 -19.02
N GLY A 37 14.85 -6.09 -17.92
CA GLY A 37 14.13 -4.96 -17.31
C GLY A 37 14.87 -4.33 -16.15
N ASP A 38 14.23 -3.37 -15.51
CA ASP A 38 14.77 -2.63 -14.36
C ASP A 38 14.23 -3.18 -13.03
N PHE A 39 15.13 -3.31 -12.07
CA PHE A 39 14.83 -3.58 -10.67
C PHE A 39 15.05 -2.33 -9.84
N ILE A 40 13.98 -1.83 -9.21
CA ILE A 40 13.94 -0.54 -8.51
C ILE A 40 13.80 -0.78 -7.00
N ILE A 41 14.49 0.02 -6.20
CA ILE A 41 14.26 0.10 -4.75
C ILE A 41 13.54 1.40 -4.44
N ARG A 42 12.38 1.33 -3.80
CA ARG A 42 11.62 2.47 -3.28
C ARG A 42 11.40 2.29 -1.79
N ILE A 43 11.69 3.31 -0.99
CA ILE A 43 11.48 3.27 0.47
C ILE A 43 10.09 3.82 0.80
N GLU A 44 9.28 3.01 1.48
CA GLU A 44 7.94 3.36 1.92
C GLU A 44 7.96 3.79 3.39
N ASP A 45 8.33 5.05 3.64
CA ASP A 45 8.61 5.66 4.95
C ASP A 45 7.50 6.60 5.45
N THR A 46 6.27 6.44 4.95
CA THR A 46 5.11 7.24 5.39
C THR A 46 4.60 6.90 6.79
N ASP A 47 5.07 5.78 7.36
CA ASP A 47 4.78 5.39 8.74
C ASP A 47 5.92 5.82 9.67
N ARG A 48 5.80 7.05 10.19
CA ARG A 48 6.82 7.67 11.02
C ARG A 48 6.92 7.06 12.43
N GLU A 49 5.82 6.51 12.94
CA GLU A 49 5.77 5.97 14.31
C GLU A 49 6.55 4.66 14.42
N ARG A 50 6.59 3.87 13.34
CA ARG A 50 7.30 2.59 13.29
C ARG A 50 8.65 2.66 12.61
N HIS A 51 9.17 3.87 12.36
CA HIS A 51 10.49 4.04 11.75
C HIS A 51 11.57 3.47 12.67
N VAL A 52 12.48 2.67 12.11
CA VAL A 52 13.65 2.12 12.80
C VAL A 52 14.89 2.78 12.24
N GLU A 53 15.70 3.38 13.13
CA GLU A 53 17.02 3.87 12.79
C GLU A 53 17.82 2.75 12.11
N ASP A 54 18.56 3.06 11.05
CA ASP A 54 19.26 2.08 10.21
C ASP A 54 18.38 1.09 9.42
N GLY A 55 17.06 1.16 9.50
CA GLY A 55 16.17 0.25 8.78
C GLY A 55 16.40 0.27 7.26
N GLU A 56 16.49 1.45 6.67
CA GLU A 56 16.78 1.63 5.24
C GLU A 56 18.17 1.11 4.89
N ARG A 57 19.21 1.55 5.65
CA ARG A 57 20.60 1.13 5.43
C ARG A 57 20.73 -0.38 5.46
N SER A 58 20.13 -1.02 6.47
CA SER A 58 20.14 -2.48 6.60
C SER A 58 19.50 -3.18 5.40
N GLN A 59 18.39 -2.64 4.86
CA GLN A 59 17.77 -3.21 3.66
C GLN A 59 18.75 -3.18 2.49
N LEU A 60 19.34 -2.03 2.19
CA LEU A 60 20.21 -1.84 1.04
C LEU A 60 21.53 -2.63 1.14
N GLU A 61 22.22 -2.56 2.29
CA GLU A 61 23.46 -3.31 2.52
C GLU A 61 23.27 -4.81 2.42
N ASN A 62 22.16 -5.34 2.97
CA ASN A 62 21.88 -6.77 2.92
C ASN A 62 21.51 -7.24 1.51
N LEU A 63 20.79 -6.45 0.72
CA LEU A 63 20.51 -6.79 -0.67
C LEU A 63 21.80 -6.86 -1.48
N ARG A 64 22.72 -5.91 -1.31
CA ARG A 64 24.06 -5.94 -1.95
C ARG A 64 24.86 -7.18 -1.53
N TRP A 65 24.87 -7.48 -0.24
CA TRP A 65 25.56 -8.68 0.26
C TRP A 65 25.00 -9.97 -0.35
N LEU A 66 23.68 -10.01 -0.62
CA LEU A 66 23.03 -11.12 -1.32
C LEU A 66 23.28 -11.13 -2.83
N GLY A 67 24.04 -10.17 -3.37
CA GLY A 67 24.33 -10.06 -4.80
C GLY A 67 23.19 -9.49 -5.64
N MET A 68 22.21 -8.85 -5.00
CA MET A 68 21.10 -8.17 -5.69
C MET A 68 21.43 -6.68 -5.83
N ASP A 69 21.93 -6.30 -6.97
CA ASP A 69 22.10 -4.91 -7.41
C ASP A 69 20.81 -4.38 -8.05
N TRP A 70 20.65 -3.08 -8.08
CA TRP A 70 19.48 -2.40 -8.61
C TRP A 70 19.85 -1.31 -9.60
N ASP A 71 18.87 -0.93 -10.43
CA ASP A 71 19.07 0.09 -11.45
C ASP A 71 18.78 1.48 -10.91
N GLU A 72 17.77 1.60 -10.01
CA GLU A 72 17.34 2.86 -9.42
C GLU A 72 17.02 2.69 -7.94
N SER A 73 17.41 3.70 -7.11
CA SER A 73 17.17 3.68 -5.66
C SER A 73 17.30 5.08 -5.05
N PRO A 74 16.97 5.27 -3.76
CA PRO A 74 17.21 6.53 -3.04
C PRO A 74 18.69 6.98 -3.00
N GLU A 75 19.64 6.09 -3.27
CA GLU A 75 21.08 6.43 -3.32
C GLU A 75 21.52 6.99 -4.67
N THR A 76 20.75 6.68 -5.72
CA THR A 76 21.12 7.03 -7.10
C THR A 76 20.16 8.02 -7.75
N HIS A 77 18.95 8.16 -7.21
CA HIS A 77 17.88 8.99 -7.76
C HIS A 77 17.15 9.74 -6.65
N GLU A 78 16.73 10.96 -6.93
CA GLU A 78 15.85 11.75 -6.05
C GLU A 78 14.42 11.21 -6.07
N ASN A 79 13.68 11.47 -5.00
CA ASN A 79 12.26 11.09 -4.87
C ASN A 79 12.00 9.57 -4.93
N TYR A 80 12.89 8.77 -4.37
CA TYR A 80 12.69 7.33 -4.17
C TYR A 80 12.32 6.96 -2.72
N ARG A 81 12.09 7.98 -1.87
CA ARG A 81 11.42 7.84 -0.56
C ARG A 81 10.04 8.48 -0.63
N GLN A 82 9.04 7.83 -0.07
CA GLN A 82 7.66 8.35 -0.10
C GLN A 82 7.53 9.69 0.64
N SER A 83 8.30 9.91 1.70
CA SER A 83 8.35 11.19 2.42
C SER A 83 8.81 12.37 1.55
N GLU A 84 9.57 12.13 0.50
CA GLU A 84 10.04 13.13 -0.46
C GLU A 84 8.99 13.48 -1.53
N ARG A 85 7.90 12.71 -1.61
CA ARG A 85 6.90 12.75 -2.70
C ARG A 85 5.55 13.35 -2.29
N LEU A 86 5.44 13.92 -1.10
CA LEU A 86 4.17 14.48 -0.60
C LEU A 86 3.49 15.46 -1.57
N PRO A 87 4.18 16.36 -2.28
CA PRO A 87 3.54 17.25 -3.25
C PRO A 87 2.90 16.49 -4.43
N LEU A 88 3.48 15.35 -4.84
CA LEU A 88 2.93 14.52 -5.91
C LEU A 88 1.62 13.86 -5.47
N TYR A 89 1.59 13.33 -4.25
CA TYR A 89 0.36 12.73 -3.69
C TYR A 89 -0.74 13.79 -3.56
N GLN A 90 -0.40 14.97 -3.05
CA GLN A 90 -1.37 16.07 -2.92
C GLN A 90 -1.98 16.46 -4.25
N LYS A 91 -1.18 16.57 -5.32
CA LYS A 91 -1.65 16.83 -6.67
C LYS A 91 -2.78 15.89 -7.10
N TYR A 92 -2.62 14.59 -6.87
CA TYR A 92 -3.62 13.61 -7.30
C TYR A 92 -4.81 13.52 -6.33
N ILE A 93 -4.61 13.80 -5.05
CA ILE A 93 -5.71 13.98 -4.09
C ILE A 93 -6.59 15.16 -4.51
N ASP A 94 -5.99 16.31 -4.83
CA ASP A 94 -6.70 17.51 -5.29
C ASP A 94 -7.47 17.24 -6.59
N GLN A 95 -6.88 16.46 -7.50
CA GLN A 95 -7.58 16.03 -8.73
C GLN A 95 -8.82 15.20 -8.40
N LEU A 96 -8.69 14.19 -7.54
CA LEU A 96 -9.83 13.34 -7.16
C LEU A 96 -10.93 14.12 -6.44
N LEU A 97 -10.55 15.07 -5.59
CA LEU A 97 -11.50 16.00 -4.94
C LEU A 97 -12.23 16.88 -5.96
N ALA A 98 -11.50 17.47 -6.91
CA ALA A 98 -12.07 18.31 -7.96
C ALA A 98 -13.01 17.54 -8.90
N GLU A 99 -12.71 16.26 -9.15
CA GLU A 99 -13.54 15.37 -9.96
C GLU A 99 -14.71 14.74 -9.18
N GLY A 100 -14.84 15.01 -7.89
CA GLY A 100 -15.89 14.45 -7.04
C GLY A 100 -15.73 12.94 -6.76
N LYS A 101 -14.55 12.39 -7.03
CA LYS A 101 -14.21 10.98 -6.78
C LYS A 101 -13.65 10.73 -5.37
N ALA A 102 -13.31 11.82 -4.67
CA ALA A 102 -12.93 11.83 -3.27
C ALA A 102 -13.63 13.00 -2.56
N TYR A 103 -13.65 12.94 -1.24
CA TYR A 103 -14.28 13.97 -0.42
C TYR A 103 -13.65 14.04 0.97
N TYR A 104 -13.84 15.18 1.65
CA TYR A 104 -13.43 15.36 3.04
C TYR A 104 -14.41 14.67 3.98
N SER A 105 -13.91 13.83 4.87
CA SER A 105 -14.68 13.14 5.91
C SER A 105 -14.27 13.66 7.29
N TYR A 106 -15.26 14.04 8.08
CA TYR A 106 -15.09 14.63 9.42
C TYR A 106 -15.45 13.66 10.54
N LYS A 107 -15.84 12.41 10.26
CA LYS A 107 -16.09 11.40 11.30
C LYS A 107 -14.87 11.20 12.17
N THR A 108 -15.10 11.24 13.49
CA THR A 108 -14.03 10.94 14.46
C THR A 108 -13.81 9.44 14.60
N PRO A 109 -12.69 8.99 15.18
CA PRO A 109 -12.46 7.58 15.48
C PRO A 109 -13.56 6.98 16.35
N GLU A 110 -14.06 7.73 17.34
CA GLU A 110 -15.10 7.31 18.27
C GLU A 110 -16.44 7.10 17.54
N GLU A 111 -16.77 7.97 16.58
CA GLU A 111 -17.98 7.85 15.77
C GLU A 111 -17.89 6.63 14.84
N LEU A 112 -16.71 6.37 14.26
CA LEU A 112 -16.48 5.18 13.44
C LEU A 112 -16.59 3.89 14.27
N GLU A 113 -16.04 3.87 15.48
CA GLU A 113 -16.13 2.72 16.38
C GLU A 113 -17.59 2.48 16.80
N ALA A 114 -18.35 3.54 17.08
CA ALA A 114 -19.77 3.44 17.40
C ALA A 114 -20.61 2.91 16.23
N ASP A 115 -20.27 3.30 14.99
CA ASP A 115 -20.95 2.78 13.81
C ASP A 115 -20.62 1.29 13.60
N HIS A 116 -19.37 0.88 13.76
CA HIS A 116 -18.96 -0.52 13.68
C HIS A 116 -19.65 -1.37 14.75
N ALA A 117 -19.71 -0.89 16.01
CA ALA A 117 -20.40 -1.62 17.09
C ALA A 117 -21.90 -1.82 16.79
N LYS A 118 -22.56 -0.83 16.19
CA LYS A 118 -23.97 -0.96 15.78
C LYS A 118 -24.16 -2.00 14.67
N GLN A 119 -23.25 -2.01 13.70
CA GLN A 119 -23.27 -2.98 12.59
C GLN A 119 -23.05 -4.40 13.09
N GLU A 120 -22.05 -4.61 13.96
CA GLU A 120 -21.77 -5.91 14.58
C GLU A 120 -22.95 -6.42 15.39
N ALA A 121 -23.59 -5.55 16.19
CA ALA A 121 -24.78 -5.89 16.95
C ALA A 121 -25.97 -6.29 16.04
N ALA A 122 -26.02 -5.77 14.82
CA ALA A 122 -27.00 -6.13 13.80
C ALA A 122 -26.59 -7.34 12.94
N GLY A 123 -25.42 -7.96 13.19
CA GLY A 123 -24.87 -9.05 12.39
C GLY A 123 -24.39 -8.65 11.00
N ILE A 124 -24.10 -7.36 10.81
CA ILE A 124 -23.58 -6.79 9.56
C ILE A 124 -22.07 -6.63 9.68
N PRO A 125 -21.26 -7.10 8.71
CA PRO A 125 -19.84 -6.87 8.72
C PRO A 125 -19.52 -5.36 8.78
N PRO A 126 -18.59 -4.92 9.63
CA PRO A 126 -18.22 -3.52 9.75
C PRO A 126 -17.74 -2.94 8.40
N HIS A 127 -18.37 -1.85 7.99
CA HIS A 127 -17.99 -1.08 6.82
C HIS A 127 -18.23 0.40 7.07
N TYR A 128 -17.52 1.23 6.32
CA TYR A 128 -17.71 2.66 6.44
C TYR A 128 -19.05 3.10 5.82
N ILE A 129 -19.80 3.90 6.58
CA ILE A 129 -21.03 4.54 6.11
C ILE A 129 -20.71 6.01 5.85
N ASN A 130 -20.94 6.47 4.62
CA ASN A 130 -20.74 7.86 4.23
C ASN A 130 -21.63 8.77 5.07
N GLU A 131 -21.01 9.70 5.81
CA GLU A 131 -21.72 10.63 6.70
C GLU A 131 -22.67 11.60 5.96
N TYR A 132 -22.47 11.78 4.66
CA TYR A 132 -23.30 12.66 3.83
C TYR A 132 -24.45 11.94 3.15
N ALA A 133 -24.59 10.64 3.36
CA ALA A 133 -25.64 9.86 2.71
C ALA A 133 -27.03 10.38 3.10
N GLY A 134 -27.79 10.81 2.09
CA GLY A 134 -29.15 11.35 2.26
C GLY A 134 -29.23 12.82 2.69
N MET A 135 -28.10 13.52 2.87
CA MET A 135 -28.07 14.95 3.14
C MET A 135 -28.29 15.76 1.86
N SER A 136 -29.04 16.85 1.99
CA SER A 136 -29.03 17.93 1.00
C SER A 136 -27.73 18.72 1.04
N ASP A 137 -27.47 19.56 0.03
CA ASP A 137 -26.25 20.37 -0.02
C ASP A 137 -26.19 21.37 1.17
N ASP A 138 -27.32 21.92 1.60
CA ASP A 138 -27.41 22.83 2.74
C ASP A 138 -27.10 22.08 4.06
N GLU A 139 -27.65 20.91 4.24
CA GLU A 139 -27.38 20.06 5.43
C GLU A 139 -25.92 19.64 5.48
N LYS A 140 -25.34 19.26 4.34
CA LYS A 140 -23.91 18.94 4.23
C LYS A 140 -23.04 20.15 4.59
N ALA A 141 -23.37 21.34 4.06
CA ALA A 141 -22.64 22.57 4.36
C ALA A 141 -22.72 22.91 5.85
N ALA A 142 -23.90 22.80 6.48
CA ALA A 142 -24.10 23.02 7.91
C ALA A 142 -23.28 22.03 8.75
N TYR A 143 -23.33 20.74 8.41
CA TYR A 143 -22.54 19.71 9.09
C TYR A 143 -21.04 20.02 9.02
N ILE A 144 -20.51 20.35 7.84
CA ILE A 144 -19.09 20.71 7.67
C ILE A 144 -18.73 21.93 8.51
N ALA A 145 -19.58 22.97 8.53
CA ALA A 145 -19.35 24.16 9.32
C ALA A 145 -19.30 23.87 10.83
N GLU A 146 -20.19 23.01 11.31
CA GLU A 146 -20.19 22.56 12.70
C GLU A 146 -18.89 21.81 13.05
N ARG A 147 -18.48 20.84 12.22
CA ARG A 147 -17.24 20.08 12.43
C ARG A 147 -15.99 20.97 12.46
N LYS A 148 -15.92 21.94 11.57
CA LYS A 148 -14.85 22.95 11.57
C LYS A 148 -14.85 23.81 12.83
N ALA A 149 -16.03 24.21 13.31
CA ALA A 149 -16.16 24.97 14.57
C ALA A 149 -15.70 24.15 15.80
N GLN A 150 -15.80 22.82 15.72
CA GLN A 150 -15.28 21.89 16.73
C GLN A 150 -13.79 21.61 16.59
N ASN A 151 -13.10 22.24 15.63
CA ASN A 151 -11.68 21.99 15.27
C ASN A 151 -11.38 20.53 14.89
N ILE A 152 -12.34 19.85 14.26
CA ILE A 152 -12.14 18.50 13.76
C ILE A 152 -11.48 18.60 12.37
N GLU A 153 -10.23 18.15 12.28
CA GLU A 153 -9.51 18.05 11.01
C GLU A 153 -10.06 16.87 10.19
N PRO A 154 -10.33 17.06 8.91
CA PRO A 154 -10.84 15.98 8.07
C PRO A 154 -9.75 15.00 7.64
N VAL A 155 -10.18 13.83 7.21
CA VAL A 155 -9.42 12.95 6.31
C VAL A 155 -9.98 13.07 4.90
N VAL A 156 -9.24 12.64 3.88
CA VAL A 156 -9.79 12.49 2.53
C VAL A 156 -10.12 11.03 2.28
N ARG A 157 -11.34 10.75 1.84
CA ARG A 157 -11.78 9.41 1.44
C ARG A 157 -12.03 9.36 -0.05
N ILE A 158 -11.68 8.22 -0.67
CA ILE A 158 -12.05 7.91 -2.04
C ILE A 158 -13.38 7.16 -2.03
N SER A 159 -14.25 7.50 -2.99
CA SER A 159 -15.53 6.84 -3.17
C SER A 159 -15.34 5.47 -3.82
N VAL A 160 -16.04 4.47 -3.31
CA VAL A 160 -16.03 3.10 -3.83
C VAL A 160 -17.38 2.77 -4.43
N ASP A 161 -17.38 2.29 -5.67
CA ASP A 161 -18.59 1.69 -6.24
C ASP A 161 -18.74 0.26 -5.71
N GLU A 162 -19.68 0.06 -4.80
CA GLU A 162 -19.96 -1.23 -4.19
C GLU A 162 -20.46 -2.29 -5.19
N LYS A 163 -20.97 -1.85 -6.36
CA LYS A 163 -21.45 -2.74 -7.41
C LYS A 163 -20.38 -3.11 -8.43
N ALA A 164 -19.24 -2.42 -8.39
CA ALA A 164 -18.13 -2.70 -9.29
C ALA A 164 -17.53 -4.07 -8.97
N ILE A 165 -17.02 -4.72 -10.02
CA ILE A 165 -16.28 -5.97 -9.90
C ILE A 165 -14.84 -5.71 -10.35
N TYR A 166 -13.91 -5.83 -9.41
CA TYR A 166 -12.49 -5.66 -9.65
C TYR A 166 -11.87 -7.01 -10.03
N LYS A 167 -11.35 -7.10 -11.26
CA LYS A 167 -10.76 -8.33 -11.81
C LYS A 167 -9.33 -8.09 -12.24
N TRP A 168 -8.48 -9.06 -11.97
CA TRP A 168 -7.13 -9.09 -12.53
C TRP A 168 -6.68 -10.54 -12.76
N ASN A 169 -5.79 -10.71 -13.71
CA ASN A 169 -5.13 -11.99 -13.92
C ASN A 169 -3.78 -11.97 -13.20
N ASP A 170 -3.74 -12.62 -12.03
CA ASP A 170 -2.54 -12.68 -11.21
C ASP A 170 -1.54 -13.68 -11.83
N ILE A 171 -0.27 -13.27 -11.97
CA ILE A 171 0.77 -14.10 -12.60
C ILE A 171 0.97 -15.43 -11.87
N VAL A 172 0.72 -15.46 -10.55
CA VAL A 172 0.95 -16.63 -9.68
C VAL A 172 -0.33 -17.37 -9.34
N LYS A 173 -1.41 -16.60 -9.08
CA LYS A 173 -2.68 -17.16 -8.56
C LYS A 173 -3.73 -17.37 -9.66
N GLY A 174 -3.52 -16.85 -10.88
CA GLY A 174 -4.51 -16.88 -11.95
C GLY A 174 -5.58 -15.79 -11.81
N GLU A 175 -6.76 -16.03 -12.36
CA GLU A 175 -7.85 -15.06 -12.32
C GLU A 175 -8.37 -14.86 -10.90
N ILE A 176 -8.44 -13.60 -10.47
CA ILE A 176 -8.99 -13.17 -9.18
C ILE A 176 -10.09 -12.14 -9.44
N GLU A 177 -11.20 -12.32 -8.78
CA GLU A 177 -12.35 -11.42 -8.82
C GLU A 177 -12.72 -10.98 -7.40
N PHE A 178 -13.05 -9.70 -7.25
CA PHE A 178 -13.40 -9.11 -5.98
C PHE A 178 -14.55 -8.11 -6.15
N GLU A 179 -15.62 -8.28 -5.40
CA GLU A 179 -16.77 -7.36 -5.43
C GLU A 179 -16.46 -6.09 -4.64
N GLY A 180 -16.83 -4.92 -5.17
CA GLY A 180 -16.61 -3.61 -4.54
C GLY A 180 -17.21 -3.51 -3.13
N GLY A 181 -18.39 -4.12 -2.90
CA GLY A 181 -19.02 -4.18 -1.59
C GLY A 181 -18.16 -4.85 -0.51
N ASN A 182 -17.25 -5.76 -0.89
CA ASN A 182 -16.34 -6.42 0.04
C ASN A 182 -15.09 -5.59 0.39
N ILE A 183 -14.90 -4.41 -0.21
CA ILE A 183 -13.79 -3.50 0.12
C ILE A 183 -13.98 -2.84 1.50
N GLY A 184 -15.22 -2.75 1.97
CA GLY A 184 -15.55 -2.14 3.27
C GLY A 184 -15.94 -0.66 3.18
N GLY A 185 -16.47 -0.23 2.03
CA GLY A 185 -16.92 1.15 1.77
C GLY A 185 -15.79 2.10 1.40
N ASP A 186 -16.09 3.40 1.41
CA ASP A 186 -15.14 4.46 1.09
C ASP A 186 -13.99 4.49 2.09
N TRP A 187 -12.75 4.51 1.61
CA TRP A 187 -11.58 4.39 2.47
C TRP A 187 -10.66 5.62 2.39
N VAL A 188 -9.90 5.83 3.45
CA VAL A 188 -9.03 7.01 3.61
C VAL A 188 -7.83 6.92 2.66
N ILE A 189 -7.66 7.95 1.81
CA ILE A 189 -6.49 8.13 0.95
C ILE A 189 -5.49 9.12 1.54
N GLN A 190 -5.95 10.10 2.37
CA GLN A 190 -5.10 11.03 3.09
C GLN A 190 -5.51 11.10 4.55
N LYS A 191 -4.55 10.97 5.43
CA LYS A 191 -4.69 11.10 6.88
C LYS A 191 -4.81 12.56 7.30
N ARG A 192 -5.22 12.81 8.57
CA ARG A 192 -5.31 14.17 9.15
C ARG A 192 -3.99 14.93 9.17
N ASP A 193 -2.87 14.22 9.26
CA ASP A 193 -1.52 14.78 9.24
C ASP A 193 -1.03 15.16 7.82
N GLY A 194 -1.88 15.00 6.80
CA GLY A 194 -1.57 15.27 5.41
C GLY A 194 -0.84 14.15 4.68
N TYR A 195 -0.42 13.10 5.38
CA TYR A 195 0.25 11.96 4.74
C TYR A 195 -0.74 11.05 4.01
N PRO A 196 -0.37 10.49 2.85
CA PRO A 196 -1.19 9.51 2.17
C PRO A 196 -1.23 8.20 2.96
N THR A 197 -2.28 7.41 2.72
CA THR A 197 -2.30 6.01 3.18
C THR A 197 -1.53 5.11 2.22
N TYR A 198 -1.11 3.95 2.70
CA TYR A 198 -0.33 2.97 1.94
C TYR A 198 -0.91 2.67 0.56
N ASN A 199 -2.21 2.28 0.49
CA ASN A 199 -2.82 1.87 -0.78
C ASN A 199 -2.93 3.00 -1.81
N PHE A 200 -2.99 4.25 -1.38
CA PHE A 200 -2.96 5.39 -2.29
C PHE A 200 -1.53 5.72 -2.75
N ALA A 201 -0.60 5.83 -1.81
CA ALA A 201 0.78 6.19 -2.12
C ALA A 201 1.43 5.19 -3.08
N VAL A 202 1.27 3.89 -2.84
CA VAL A 202 1.86 2.83 -3.68
C VAL A 202 1.35 2.89 -5.12
N VAL A 203 0.07 3.23 -5.34
CA VAL A 203 -0.51 3.36 -6.69
C VAL A 203 0.08 4.55 -7.42
N VAL A 204 0.15 5.71 -6.75
CA VAL A 204 0.73 6.92 -7.35
C VAL A 204 2.20 6.68 -7.71
N ASP A 205 2.96 6.04 -6.84
CA ASP A 205 4.37 5.75 -7.08
C ASP A 205 4.56 4.72 -8.20
N ASP A 206 3.80 3.63 -8.18
CA ASP A 206 3.90 2.59 -9.20
C ASP A 206 3.53 3.15 -10.59
N HIS A 207 2.56 4.06 -10.66
CA HIS A 207 2.22 4.76 -11.90
C HIS A 207 3.35 5.71 -12.35
N ASP A 208 3.80 6.61 -11.48
CA ASP A 208 4.79 7.64 -11.80
C ASP A 208 6.17 7.03 -12.16
N MET A 209 6.57 5.97 -11.43
CA MET A 209 7.79 5.20 -11.71
C MET A 209 7.62 4.18 -12.85
N GLN A 210 6.45 4.16 -13.51
CA GLN A 210 6.15 3.28 -14.66
C GLN A 210 6.37 1.79 -14.34
N ILE A 211 6.00 1.37 -13.13
CA ILE A 211 6.08 -0.04 -12.73
C ILE A 211 5.13 -0.87 -13.59
N SER A 212 5.68 -1.87 -14.26
CA SER A 212 4.92 -2.76 -15.14
C SER A 212 4.37 -3.98 -14.41
N HIS A 213 5.08 -4.45 -13.37
CA HIS A 213 4.71 -5.63 -12.60
C HIS A 213 4.93 -5.42 -11.11
N VAL A 214 3.94 -5.80 -10.32
CA VAL A 214 3.93 -5.74 -8.85
C VAL A 214 3.99 -7.16 -8.31
N ILE A 215 5.19 -7.62 -7.97
CA ILE A 215 5.41 -8.95 -7.39
C ILE A 215 5.62 -8.80 -5.89
N ARG A 216 4.74 -9.43 -5.09
CA ARG A 216 4.72 -9.26 -3.62
C ARG A 216 4.14 -10.47 -2.90
N GLY A 217 4.10 -10.48 -1.58
CA GLY A 217 3.48 -11.54 -0.79
C GLY A 217 1.95 -11.55 -0.95
N ASP A 218 1.34 -12.74 -0.83
CA ASP A 218 -0.11 -12.90 -0.97
C ASP A 218 -0.92 -12.35 0.21
N ASP A 219 -0.29 -11.93 1.30
CA ASP A 219 -0.89 -11.10 2.33
C ASP A 219 -1.33 -9.71 1.82
N HIS A 220 -0.90 -9.31 0.64
CA HIS A 220 -1.32 -8.10 -0.04
C HIS A 220 -2.48 -8.29 -1.05
N ILE A 221 -3.00 -9.50 -1.24
CA ILE A 221 -4.13 -9.75 -2.17
C ILE A 221 -5.33 -8.84 -1.84
N ALA A 222 -5.69 -8.73 -0.56
CA ALA A 222 -6.80 -7.88 -0.11
C ALA A 222 -6.57 -6.37 -0.31
N ASN A 223 -5.34 -5.94 -0.58
CA ASN A 223 -5.02 -4.55 -0.91
C ASN A 223 -5.26 -4.25 -2.39
N THR A 224 -5.15 -5.25 -3.27
CA THR A 224 -5.24 -5.07 -4.72
C THR A 224 -6.55 -4.44 -5.16
N PRO A 225 -7.75 -4.85 -4.68
CA PRO A 225 -9.00 -4.18 -5.04
C PRO A 225 -9.01 -2.70 -4.67
N LYS A 226 -8.50 -2.33 -3.48
CA LYS A 226 -8.37 -0.91 -3.06
C LYS A 226 -7.46 -0.12 -4.00
N GLN A 227 -6.38 -0.73 -4.45
CA GLN A 227 -5.47 -0.11 -5.40
C GLN A 227 -6.10 0.04 -6.78
N LEU A 228 -6.86 -0.95 -7.25
CA LEU A 228 -7.61 -0.87 -8.50
C LEU A 228 -8.65 0.26 -8.48
N VAL A 229 -9.31 0.53 -7.34
CA VAL A 229 -10.18 1.71 -7.18
C VAL A 229 -9.44 3.00 -7.52
N VAL A 230 -8.19 3.15 -7.08
CA VAL A 230 -7.38 4.36 -7.36
C VAL A 230 -6.97 4.43 -8.82
N TYR A 231 -6.53 3.30 -9.41
CA TYR A 231 -6.21 3.24 -10.85
C TYR A 231 -7.42 3.65 -11.70
N ASP A 232 -8.59 3.08 -11.43
CA ASP A 232 -9.84 3.40 -12.14
C ASP A 232 -10.25 4.86 -11.95
N ALA A 233 -10.18 5.35 -10.71
CA ALA A 233 -10.54 6.73 -10.39
C ALA A 233 -9.65 7.76 -11.11
N LEU A 234 -8.36 7.47 -11.27
CA LEU A 234 -7.42 8.34 -11.99
C LEU A 234 -7.34 8.04 -13.49
N GLY A 235 -8.07 7.03 -13.98
CA GLY A 235 -8.06 6.63 -15.39
C GLY A 235 -6.73 6.04 -15.85
N TRP A 236 -6.00 5.37 -14.94
CA TRP A 236 -4.70 4.77 -15.21
C TRP A 236 -4.80 3.29 -15.48
N GLU A 237 -3.90 2.80 -16.32
CA GLU A 237 -3.70 1.36 -16.52
C GLU A 237 -2.95 0.78 -15.31
N ALA A 238 -3.53 -0.24 -14.67
CA ALA A 238 -2.89 -0.94 -13.57
C ALA A 238 -1.73 -1.83 -14.07
N PRO A 239 -0.67 -2.03 -13.26
CA PRO A 239 0.38 -2.99 -13.55
C PRO A 239 -0.15 -4.43 -13.48
N GLN A 240 0.63 -5.38 -13.98
CA GLN A 240 0.35 -6.79 -13.72
C GLN A 240 0.73 -7.14 -12.28
N PHE A 241 -0.12 -7.91 -11.61
CA PHE A 241 0.11 -8.34 -10.23
C PHE A 241 0.57 -9.80 -10.17
N GLY A 242 1.44 -10.10 -9.21
CA GLY A 242 1.88 -11.45 -8.88
C GLY A 242 1.99 -11.61 -7.37
N HIS A 243 1.10 -12.42 -6.77
CA HIS A 243 1.04 -12.63 -5.33
C HIS A 243 1.64 -13.99 -4.97
N MET A 244 2.85 -13.95 -4.43
CA MET A 244 3.60 -15.14 -4.01
C MET A 244 3.11 -15.65 -2.67
N THR A 245 3.06 -16.98 -2.52
CA THR A 245 2.76 -17.62 -1.23
C THR A 245 3.75 -17.17 -0.15
N LEU A 246 3.26 -16.99 1.07
CA LEU A 246 4.11 -16.66 2.22
C LEU A 246 5.01 -17.85 2.60
N ILE A 247 6.14 -17.53 3.21
CA ILE A 247 6.94 -18.53 3.91
C ILE A 247 6.26 -18.77 5.25
N ILE A 248 5.91 -20.01 5.51
CA ILE A 248 5.27 -20.45 6.76
C ILE A 248 6.27 -21.20 7.63
N ASN A 249 6.12 -21.08 8.94
CA ASN A 249 6.82 -21.92 9.89
C ASN A 249 6.23 -23.32 9.84
N SER A 250 7.07 -24.34 9.59
CA SER A 250 6.63 -25.73 9.43
C SER A 250 6.01 -26.33 10.71
N GLU A 251 6.39 -25.83 11.88
CA GLU A 251 5.90 -26.33 13.16
C GLU A 251 4.56 -25.69 13.56
N THR A 252 4.40 -24.39 13.30
CA THR A 252 3.22 -23.62 13.74
C THR A 252 2.19 -23.42 12.65
N GLY A 253 2.54 -23.65 11.38
CA GLY A 253 1.70 -23.33 10.21
C GLY A 253 1.45 -21.84 10.00
N LYS A 254 2.04 -20.95 10.82
CA LYS A 254 1.85 -19.49 10.74
C LYS A 254 2.90 -18.84 9.86
N LYS A 255 2.57 -17.66 9.35
CA LYS A 255 3.53 -16.79 8.64
C LYS A 255 4.78 -16.61 9.51
N LEU A 256 5.94 -16.83 8.91
CA LEU A 256 7.22 -16.49 9.52
C LEU A 256 7.25 -15.02 9.93
N SER A 257 7.44 -14.75 11.21
CA SER A 257 7.47 -13.39 11.74
C SER A 257 8.86 -13.03 12.25
N LYS A 258 9.17 -11.73 12.31
CA LYS A 258 10.41 -11.20 12.90
C LYS A 258 10.62 -11.60 14.37
N ARG A 259 9.57 -12.11 15.04
CA ARG A 259 9.58 -12.53 16.45
C ARG A 259 9.92 -14.01 16.62
N ASP A 260 9.93 -14.77 15.54
CA ASP A 260 10.32 -16.20 15.60
C ASP A 260 11.84 -16.27 15.71
N THR A 261 12.33 -16.70 16.85
CA THR A 261 13.77 -16.76 17.20
C THR A 261 14.59 -17.58 16.22
N ASN A 262 13.96 -18.52 15.49
CA ASN A 262 14.60 -19.35 14.46
C ASN A 262 14.62 -18.68 13.07
N THR A 263 14.07 -17.48 12.93
CA THR A 263 14.00 -16.71 11.71
C THR A 263 14.59 -15.31 11.92
N LEU A 264 15.65 -15.29 12.70
CA LEU A 264 16.48 -14.09 12.79
C LEU A 264 16.69 -13.54 11.38
N PRO A 265 16.68 -12.20 11.22
CA PRO A 265 17.01 -11.58 9.97
C PRO A 265 18.15 -12.36 9.34
N VAL A 266 18.28 -12.32 8.03
CA VAL A 266 19.49 -12.77 7.32
C VAL A 266 20.63 -11.98 7.93
N SER A 267 20.76 -12.13 9.25
CA SER A 267 21.76 -11.48 10.02
C SER A 267 22.96 -12.37 9.86
N TYR A 268 23.86 -11.82 9.28
CA TYR A 268 25.27 -11.91 9.29
C TYR A 268 25.89 -12.94 10.23
N THR A 269 25.26 -13.27 11.33
CA THR A 269 25.79 -14.21 12.33
C THR A 269 25.73 -15.67 11.89
N HIS A 270 24.77 -16.07 11.03
CA HIS A 270 24.67 -17.45 10.57
C HIS A 270 25.28 -17.69 9.19
N LEU A 271 25.24 -16.71 8.30
CA LEU A 271 25.82 -16.86 6.96
C LEU A 271 27.28 -16.40 6.89
N ARG A 272 27.70 -15.41 7.70
CA ARG A 272 29.10 -15.01 7.83
C ARG A 272 29.94 -15.87 8.75
N ALA A 273 29.36 -16.69 9.61
CA ALA A 273 30.10 -17.59 10.49
C ALA A 273 30.67 -18.83 9.77
N HIS A 274 30.41 -18.95 8.46
CA HIS A 274 30.91 -20.05 7.62
C HIS A 274 31.91 -19.59 6.54
N GLU A 275 32.27 -18.31 6.52
CA GLU A 275 33.43 -17.78 5.81
C GLU A 275 34.65 -17.65 6.76
#